data_31d68e647f637cfdcc53de79d8f782a3
#
_entry.id   31d68e647f637cfdcc53de79d8f782a3
#
_cell.length_a   1.000
_cell.length_b   1.000
_cell.length_c   1.000
_cell.angle_alpha   90.00
_cell.angle_beta   90.00
_cell.angle_gamma   90.00
#
_symmetry.space_group_name_H-M   'P 1'
#
loop_
_entity.id
_entity.type
_entity.pdbx_description
1 polymer ?
#
loop_
_entity_poly.entity_id
_entity_poly.type
_entity_poly.pdbx_seq_one_letter_code
_entity_poly.pdbx_strand_id
1 'polypeptide(L)'
;MTDLRTEPLSTERNRPRLLYVTAEDWAFLSHRLPMARAARDAGFDVHVATRVQNGRAAIEAEGFTLHAIPFARGSLAPLATLMTLAALRRVNSDVAPDVTHHVALQSTILGLVATLGRRTVCVNAFIGLGYAFTSACAKARALRLAIGAVLRPLVDRDGSIALVQNAEDMAALISLGIPKRRIALIPGSGVDVNRFTPLPEQPPPLTFGFVGRLLDDKGVRTLVEAFRLLRGRGSDARLLIAGTPDPANPASVTEVEAQSWNKEPGITWLGHVGDVAGLWARAHVAVLPSRREGLPLSLMEAAACGRAMIASDVPGCREVVIHEQTGLRFPVDNAPALAAAMERLADAPDLRARYGAAARQLAEQKFASDLIGRQTVELYRRLLAAR
;
A
#
# COMPACT_ATOMS: atom_id res chain seq x y z
N MET A 1 13.70 -49.02 -43.40
CA MET A 1 14.36 -47.82 -42.79
C MET A 1 13.42 -46.67 -42.96
N THR A 2 12.58 -46.45 -41.95
CA THR A 2 11.56 -45.39 -41.95
C THR A 2 12.05 -44.35 -40.95
N ASP A 3 12.39 -43.19 -41.50
CA ASP A 3 12.96 -42.05 -40.79
C ASP A 3 11.85 -41.38 -39.93
N LEU A 4 11.90 -41.56 -38.60
CA LEU A 4 11.04 -40.90 -37.64
C LEU A 4 11.64 -39.51 -37.38
N ARG A 5 11.16 -38.54 -38.14
CA ARG A 5 11.39 -37.12 -37.82
C ARG A 5 10.69 -36.82 -36.50
N THR A 6 11.47 -36.66 -35.46
CA THR A 6 11.07 -36.05 -34.20
C THR A 6 10.86 -34.56 -34.44
N GLU A 7 9.60 -34.12 -34.54
CA GLU A 7 9.26 -32.69 -34.44
C GLU A 7 9.66 -32.17 -33.05
N PRO A 8 10.31 -31.03 -32.97
CA PRO A 8 10.58 -30.41 -31.67
C PRO A 8 9.24 -29.90 -31.09
N LEU A 9 8.85 -30.47 -29.97
CA LEU A 9 7.75 -29.97 -29.16
C LEU A 9 7.98 -28.50 -28.84
N SER A 10 7.05 -27.65 -29.24
CA SER A 10 7.04 -26.20 -29.00
C SER A 10 7.00 -25.90 -27.50
N THR A 11 8.13 -25.59 -26.92
CA THR A 11 8.33 -25.34 -25.47
C THR A 11 7.98 -23.93 -24.99
N GLU A 12 7.38 -23.07 -25.83
CA GLU A 12 7.13 -21.67 -25.48
C GLU A 12 5.73 -21.32 -24.94
N ARG A 13 4.80 -22.27 -24.80
CA ARG A 13 3.41 -21.98 -24.42
C ARG A 13 3.01 -22.37 -22.98
N ASN A 14 3.92 -22.52 -22.02
CA ASN A 14 3.54 -23.13 -20.75
C ASN A 14 3.68 -22.25 -19.50
N ARG A 15 3.96 -20.93 -19.63
CA ARG A 15 3.97 -20.01 -18.48
C ARG A 15 2.63 -19.29 -18.41
N PRO A 16 1.90 -19.34 -17.27
CA PRO A 16 0.70 -18.56 -17.10
C PRO A 16 1.01 -17.06 -17.12
N ARG A 17 0.24 -16.28 -17.87
CA ARG A 17 0.45 -14.83 -18.02
C ARG A 17 -0.31 -14.07 -16.95
N LEU A 18 0.41 -13.23 -16.23
CA LEU A 18 -0.12 -12.36 -15.19
C LEU A 18 -0.05 -10.91 -15.65
N LEU A 19 -1.19 -10.22 -15.72
CA LEU A 19 -1.27 -8.80 -16.03
C LEU A 19 -1.62 -7.99 -14.79
N TYR A 20 -0.68 -7.20 -14.29
CA TYR A 20 -0.97 -6.15 -13.31
C TYR A 20 -1.55 -4.93 -14.00
N VAL A 21 -2.63 -4.37 -13.44
CA VAL A 21 -3.25 -3.12 -13.90
C VAL A 21 -3.27 -2.13 -12.75
N THR A 22 -2.48 -1.07 -12.87
CA THR A 22 -2.37 0.01 -11.87
C THR A 22 -2.38 1.37 -12.53
N ALA A 23 -2.88 2.39 -11.84
CA ALA A 23 -2.97 3.73 -12.42
C ALA A 23 -1.61 4.41 -12.57
N GLU A 24 -0.63 4.11 -11.73
CA GLU A 24 0.66 4.80 -11.64
C GLU A 24 1.82 3.80 -11.51
N ASP A 25 2.90 4.02 -12.25
CA ASP A 25 4.11 3.19 -12.23
C ASP A 25 4.81 3.18 -10.86
N TRP A 26 4.90 4.33 -10.19
CA TRP A 26 5.47 4.42 -8.85
C TRP A 26 4.66 3.61 -7.81
N ALA A 27 3.34 3.54 -7.97
CA ALA A 27 2.48 2.77 -7.07
C ALA A 27 2.69 1.26 -7.25
N PHE A 28 2.93 0.81 -8.48
CA PHE A 28 3.35 -0.57 -8.76
C PHE A 28 4.68 -0.88 -8.09
N LEU A 29 5.71 -0.07 -8.34
CA LEU A 29 7.06 -0.26 -7.79
C LEU A 29 7.09 -0.25 -6.27
N SER A 30 6.32 0.64 -5.63
CA SER A 30 6.31 0.76 -4.16
C SER A 30 5.49 -0.32 -3.47
N HIS A 31 4.40 -0.82 -4.11
CA HIS A 31 3.42 -1.64 -3.40
C HIS A 31 3.14 -3.00 -4.03
N ARG A 32 3.58 -3.28 -5.26
CA ARG A 32 3.28 -4.55 -5.95
C ARG A 32 4.51 -5.30 -6.41
N LEU A 33 5.65 -4.64 -6.44
CA LEU A 33 6.91 -5.24 -6.90
C LEU A 33 7.25 -6.55 -6.18
N PRO A 34 7.17 -6.67 -4.84
CA PRO A 34 7.48 -7.94 -4.16
C PRO A 34 6.58 -9.09 -4.61
N MET A 35 5.28 -8.84 -4.78
CA MET A 35 4.32 -9.86 -5.25
C MET A 35 4.57 -10.24 -6.72
N ALA A 36 4.92 -9.26 -7.56
CA ALA A 36 5.24 -9.47 -8.97
C ALA A 36 6.52 -10.29 -9.13
N ARG A 37 7.55 -10.02 -8.31
CA ARG A 37 8.78 -10.83 -8.23
C ARG A 37 8.45 -12.27 -7.81
N ALA A 38 7.68 -12.45 -6.75
CA ALA A 38 7.26 -13.78 -6.29
C ALA A 38 6.48 -14.55 -7.38
N ALA A 39 5.63 -13.87 -8.15
CA ALA A 39 4.93 -14.48 -9.27
C ALA A 39 5.88 -14.88 -10.41
N ARG A 40 6.82 -14.00 -10.81
CA ARG A 40 7.87 -14.31 -11.79
C ARG A 40 8.67 -15.53 -11.37
N ASP A 41 9.13 -15.54 -10.12
CA ASP A 41 9.95 -16.62 -9.57
C ASP A 41 9.16 -17.94 -9.42
N ALA A 42 7.83 -17.84 -9.33
CA ALA A 42 6.90 -18.97 -9.39
C ALA A 42 6.55 -19.44 -10.82
N GLY A 43 7.16 -18.83 -11.86
CA GLY A 43 7.03 -19.21 -13.26
C GLY A 43 5.96 -18.47 -14.06
N PHE A 44 5.37 -17.37 -13.53
CA PHE A 44 4.47 -16.53 -14.31
C PHE A 44 5.25 -15.62 -15.28
N ASP A 45 4.67 -15.39 -16.46
CA ASP A 45 5.07 -14.33 -17.36
C ASP A 45 4.34 -13.04 -16.93
N VAL A 46 5.11 -12.06 -16.43
CA VAL A 46 4.56 -10.89 -15.75
C VAL A 46 4.53 -9.68 -16.68
N HIS A 47 3.33 -9.15 -16.88
CA HIS A 47 3.04 -7.93 -17.61
C HIS A 47 2.52 -6.84 -16.67
N VAL A 48 2.84 -5.58 -16.95
CA VAL A 48 2.41 -4.42 -16.15
C VAL A 48 1.78 -3.37 -17.06
N ALA A 49 0.50 -3.09 -16.87
CA ALA A 49 -0.24 -2.04 -17.55
C ALA A 49 -0.44 -0.84 -16.63
N THR A 50 0.18 0.30 -16.95
CA THR A 50 0.19 1.49 -16.10
C THR A 50 0.42 2.77 -16.89
N ARG A 51 0.07 3.93 -16.29
CA ARG A 51 0.58 5.21 -16.77
C ARG A 51 2.08 5.30 -16.43
N VAL A 52 2.88 5.51 -17.46
CA VAL A 52 4.32 5.59 -17.32
C VAL A 52 4.73 7.04 -17.07
N GLN A 53 5.45 7.27 -15.98
CA GLN A 53 6.13 8.52 -15.68
C GLN A 53 7.65 8.32 -15.70
N ASN A 54 8.22 7.83 -14.61
CA ASN A 54 9.66 7.62 -14.45
C ASN A 54 10.03 6.15 -14.18
N GLY A 55 9.05 5.26 -14.03
CA GLY A 55 9.25 3.87 -13.58
C GLY A 55 9.57 2.87 -14.69
N ARG A 56 9.61 3.27 -15.99
CA ARG A 56 9.82 2.34 -17.11
C ARG A 56 11.03 1.46 -16.91
N ALA A 57 12.21 2.07 -16.78
CA ALA A 57 13.48 1.36 -16.69
C ALA A 57 13.51 0.40 -15.47
N ALA A 58 12.93 0.82 -14.34
CA ALA A 58 12.87 0.00 -13.14
C ALA A 58 11.95 -1.21 -13.30
N ILE A 59 10.82 -1.08 -14.01
CA ILE A 59 9.90 -2.18 -14.27
C ILE A 59 10.51 -3.16 -15.28
N GLU A 60 11.11 -2.66 -16.37
CA GLU A 60 11.73 -3.48 -17.41
C GLU A 60 12.99 -4.21 -16.88
N ALA A 61 13.75 -3.58 -15.98
CA ALA A 61 14.92 -4.21 -15.32
C ALA A 61 14.56 -5.44 -14.47
N GLU A 62 13.29 -5.55 -14.02
CA GLU A 62 12.79 -6.75 -13.33
C GLU A 62 12.47 -7.91 -14.29
N GLY A 63 12.61 -7.70 -15.60
CA GLY A 63 12.21 -8.67 -16.62
C GLY A 63 10.71 -8.68 -16.90
N PHE A 64 9.97 -7.64 -16.50
CA PHE A 64 8.53 -7.52 -16.76
C PHE A 64 8.25 -6.81 -18.08
N THR A 65 7.19 -7.23 -18.78
CA THR A 65 6.73 -6.55 -19.98
C THR A 65 5.83 -5.37 -19.63
N LEU A 66 6.22 -4.15 -19.98
CA LEU A 66 5.48 -2.93 -19.68
C LEU A 66 4.56 -2.49 -20.81
N HIS A 67 3.29 -2.22 -20.48
CA HIS A 67 2.27 -1.67 -21.37
C HIS A 67 1.87 -0.27 -20.89
N ALA A 68 2.17 0.76 -21.66
CA ALA A 68 1.77 2.13 -21.33
C ALA A 68 0.27 2.34 -21.57
N ILE A 69 -0.46 2.77 -20.52
CA ILE A 69 -1.91 3.03 -20.56
C ILE A 69 -2.16 4.51 -20.19
N PRO A 70 -3.06 5.21 -20.89
CA PRO A 70 -3.38 6.61 -20.61
C PRO A 70 -4.34 6.73 -19.40
N PHE A 71 -3.92 6.28 -18.21
CA PHE A 71 -4.70 6.51 -17.00
C PHE A 71 -4.73 8.00 -16.65
N ALA A 72 -5.93 8.53 -16.41
CA ALA A 72 -6.14 9.86 -15.85
C ALA A 72 -6.52 9.71 -14.37
N ARG A 73 -5.54 9.88 -13.48
CA ARG A 73 -5.73 9.73 -12.03
C ARG A 73 -6.80 10.68 -11.51
N GLY A 74 -7.82 10.13 -10.84
CA GLY A 74 -8.90 10.91 -10.24
C GLY A 74 -9.85 11.58 -11.24
N SER A 75 -9.63 11.44 -12.55
CA SER A 75 -10.53 11.97 -13.56
C SER A 75 -11.64 10.97 -13.88
N LEU A 76 -12.88 11.48 -13.90
CA LEU A 76 -14.06 10.77 -14.39
C LEU A 76 -14.50 11.32 -15.75
N ALA A 77 -13.64 12.09 -16.45
CA ALA A 77 -13.96 12.61 -17.78
C ALA A 77 -14.29 11.45 -18.74
N PRO A 78 -15.46 11.45 -19.39
CA PRO A 78 -15.93 10.31 -20.18
C PRO A 78 -14.94 9.90 -21.28
N LEU A 79 -14.37 10.84 -21.99
CA LEU A 79 -13.40 10.57 -23.06
C LEU A 79 -12.13 9.89 -22.55
N ALA A 80 -11.54 10.40 -21.47
CA ALA A 80 -10.34 9.81 -20.85
C ALA A 80 -10.64 8.39 -20.33
N THR A 81 -11.82 8.18 -19.75
CA THR A 81 -12.28 6.85 -19.29
C THR A 81 -12.41 5.87 -20.44
N LEU A 82 -13.01 6.30 -21.56
CA LEU A 82 -13.15 5.48 -22.77
C LEU A 82 -11.80 5.14 -23.40
N MET A 83 -10.87 6.10 -23.48
CA MET A 83 -9.51 5.87 -24.00
C MET A 83 -8.77 4.85 -23.12
N THR A 84 -8.84 4.98 -21.80
CA THR A 84 -8.25 4.02 -20.87
C THR A 84 -8.86 2.63 -21.02
N LEU A 85 -10.18 2.53 -21.14
CA LEU A 85 -10.88 1.26 -21.35
C LEU A 85 -10.50 0.60 -22.68
N ALA A 86 -10.41 1.37 -23.76
CA ALA A 86 -10.00 0.86 -25.07
C ALA A 86 -8.55 0.34 -25.04
N ALA A 87 -7.63 1.08 -24.39
CA ALA A 87 -6.24 0.65 -24.20
C ALA A 87 -6.16 -0.64 -23.36
N LEU A 88 -6.92 -0.74 -22.26
CA LEU A 88 -6.98 -1.95 -21.44
C LEU A 88 -7.53 -3.15 -22.21
N ARG A 89 -8.58 -2.96 -23.04
CA ARG A 89 -9.12 -4.03 -23.90
C ARG A 89 -8.09 -4.52 -24.89
N ARG A 90 -7.33 -3.59 -25.51
CA ARG A 90 -6.25 -3.93 -26.43
C ARG A 90 -5.16 -4.73 -25.74
N VAL A 91 -4.63 -4.27 -24.61
CA VAL A 91 -3.60 -4.99 -23.84
C VAL A 91 -4.11 -6.37 -23.41
N ASN A 92 -5.37 -6.49 -22.92
CA ASN A 92 -5.96 -7.80 -22.60
C ASN A 92 -6.11 -8.71 -23.83
N SER A 93 -6.26 -8.14 -25.04
CA SER A 93 -6.29 -8.91 -26.28
C SER A 93 -4.91 -9.42 -26.68
N ASP A 94 -3.92 -8.52 -26.62
CA ASP A 94 -2.55 -8.78 -27.07
C ASP A 94 -1.82 -9.74 -26.11
N VAL A 95 -1.99 -9.54 -24.79
CA VAL A 95 -1.39 -10.38 -23.75
C VAL A 95 -2.16 -11.68 -23.56
N ALA A 96 -3.49 -11.67 -23.70
CA ALA A 96 -4.39 -12.79 -23.35
C ALA A 96 -4.06 -13.38 -21.96
N PRO A 97 -4.13 -12.58 -20.86
CA PRO A 97 -3.67 -13.00 -19.56
C PRO A 97 -4.54 -14.10 -18.96
N ASP A 98 -3.92 -15.05 -18.27
CA ASP A 98 -4.59 -16.06 -17.48
C ASP A 98 -5.11 -15.46 -16.16
N VAL A 99 -4.33 -14.54 -15.57
CA VAL A 99 -4.66 -13.79 -14.37
C VAL A 99 -4.50 -12.30 -14.64
N THR A 100 -5.50 -11.50 -14.27
CA THR A 100 -5.41 -10.04 -14.24
C THR A 100 -5.52 -9.55 -12.80
N HIS A 101 -4.53 -8.81 -12.32
CA HIS A 101 -4.51 -8.24 -10.97
C HIS A 101 -4.72 -6.72 -11.04
N HIS A 102 -5.94 -6.28 -10.76
CA HIS A 102 -6.32 -4.87 -10.74
C HIS A 102 -5.99 -4.26 -9.37
N VAL A 103 -5.41 -3.05 -9.37
CA VAL A 103 -4.94 -2.37 -8.14
C VAL A 103 -5.67 -1.05 -7.97
N ALA A 104 -6.36 -0.88 -6.86
CA ALA A 104 -7.24 0.24 -6.50
C ALA A 104 -8.56 0.31 -7.30
N LEU A 105 -9.51 1.09 -6.79
CA LEU A 105 -10.91 1.10 -7.25
C LEU A 105 -11.07 1.42 -8.73
N GLN A 106 -10.40 2.46 -9.24
CA GLN A 106 -10.51 2.88 -10.64
C GLN A 106 -10.00 1.78 -11.59
N SER A 107 -8.80 1.25 -11.33
CA SER A 107 -8.22 0.15 -12.12
C SER A 107 -9.07 -1.12 -12.04
N THR A 108 -9.69 -1.39 -10.87
CA THR A 108 -10.60 -2.51 -10.69
C THR A 108 -11.84 -2.39 -11.57
N ILE A 109 -12.54 -1.26 -11.53
CA ILE A 109 -13.76 -1.08 -12.34
C ILE A 109 -13.45 -1.16 -13.83
N LEU A 110 -12.45 -0.42 -14.31
CA LEU A 110 -12.10 -0.38 -15.73
C LEU A 110 -11.52 -1.73 -16.20
N GLY A 111 -10.69 -2.36 -15.37
CA GLY A 111 -10.13 -3.67 -15.67
C GLY A 111 -11.20 -4.78 -15.73
N LEU A 112 -12.13 -4.81 -14.78
CA LEU A 112 -13.24 -5.75 -14.79
C LEU A 112 -14.13 -5.59 -16.02
N VAL A 113 -14.41 -4.34 -16.43
CA VAL A 113 -15.16 -4.06 -17.67
C VAL A 113 -14.34 -4.44 -18.92
N ALA A 114 -13.04 -4.23 -18.91
CA ALA A 114 -12.16 -4.62 -20.02
C ALA A 114 -12.06 -6.14 -20.22
N THR A 115 -12.25 -6.91 -19.13
CA THR A 115 -12.18 -8.39 -19.13
C THR A 115 -13.54 -9.07 -19.34
N LEU A 116 -14.63 -8.32 -19.55
CA LEU A 116 -15.95 -8.93 -19.85
C LEU A 116 -15.87 -9.77 -21.12
N GLY A 117 -16.44 -10.99 -21.06
CA GLY A 117 -16.44 -11.96 -22.16
C GLY A 117 -15.10 -12.70 -22.36
N ARG A 118 -14.10 -12.48 -21.50
CA ARG A 118 -12.80 -13.17 -21.56
C ARG A 118 -12.68 -14.25 -20.51
N ARG A 119 -11.94 -15.31 -20.85
CA ARG A 119 -11.58 -16.36 -19.89
C ARG A 119 -10.32 -15.98 -19.12
N THR A 120 -10.37 -14.94 -18.29
CA THR A 120 -9.27 -14.55 -17.39
C THR A 120 -9.75 -14.53 -15.95
N VAL A 121 -8.90 -14.94 -15.03
CA VAL A 121 -9.16 -14.80 -13.60
C VAL A 121 -8.84 -13.37 -13.17
N CYS A 122 -9.71 -12.73 -12.39
CA CYS A 122 -9.55 -11.35 -11.94
C CYS A 122 -9.34 -11.29 -10.43
N VAL A 123 -8.17 -10.83 -10.01
CA VAL A 123 -7.88 -10.45 -8.62
C VAL A 123 -7.98 -8.94 -8.51
N ASN A 124 -8.87 -8.47 -7.65
CA ASN A 124 -9.26 -7.06 -7.55
C ASN A 124 -8.81 -6.51 -6.20
N ALA A 125 -7.62 -5.89 -6.14
CA ALA A 125 -7.04 -5.40 -4.90
C ALA A 125 -7.61 -4.01 -4.52
N PHE A 126 -8.34 -3.99 -3.42
CA PHE A 126 -8.84 -2.77 -2.79
C PHE A 126 -7.83 -2.29 -1.75
N ILE A 127 -7.20 -1.14 -2.02
CA ILE A 127 -6.19 -0.53 -1.15
C ILE A 127 -6.85 0.62 -0.41
N GLY A 128 -7.46 0.34 0.74
CA GLY A 128 -8.24 1.33 1.47
C GLY A 128 -9.46 1.80 0.65
N LEU A 129 -10.64 1.59 1.14
CA LEU A 129 -11.89 1.89 0.40
C LEU A 129 -12.19 3.40 0.30
N GLY A 130 -11.31 4.26 0.84
CA GLY A 130 -11.35 5.71 0.67
C GLY A 130 -12.49 6.42 1.40
N TYR A 131 -12.65 7.72 1.09
CA TYR A 131 -13.62 8.63 1.73
C TYR A 131 -15.05 8.09 1.76
N ALA A 132 -15.49 7.41 0.71
CA ALA A 132 -16.84 6.87 0.64
C ALA A 132 -17.18 5.91 1.81
N PHE A 133 -16.19 5.26 2.42
CA PHE A 133 -16.37 4.24 3.46
C PHE A 133 -16.07 4.74 4.87
N THR A 134 -15.36 5.86 5.01
CA THR A 134 -15.01 6.44 6.31
C THR A 134 -15.96 7.53 6.75
N SER A 135 -16.67 8.19 5.81
CA SER A 135 -17.60 9.28 6.13
C SER A 135 -19.02 8.79 6.38
N ALA A 136 -19.67 9.30 7.43
CA ALA A 136 -21.08 9.00 7.77
C ALA A 136 -22.10 9.89 7.03
N CYS A 137 -21.65 10.88 6.24
CA CYS A 137 -22.55 11.83 5.59
C CYS A 137 -23.43 11.18 4.51
N ALA A 138 -24.58 11.78 4.22
CA ALA A 138 -25.54 11.27 3.23
C ALA A 138 -24.93 11.09 1.83
N LYS A 139 -24.04 12.01 1.43
CA LYS A 139 -23.31 11.94 0.13
C LYS A 139 -22.42 10.70 0.07
N ALA A 140 -21.67 10.38 1.14
CA ALA A 140 -20.84 9.19 1.20
C ALA A 140 -21.69 7.91 1.19
N ARG A 141 -22.86 7.91 1.83
CA ARG A 141 -23.82 6.81 1.79
C ARG A 141 -24.35 6.55 0.38
N ALA A 142 -24.77 7.59 -0.32
CA ALA A 142 -25.22 7.49 -1.71
C ALA A 142 -24.11 6.98 -2.63
N LEU A 143 -22.87 7.47 -2.45
CA LEU A 143 -21.71 7.02 -3.21
C LEU A 143 -21.39 5.53 -2.94
N ARG A 144 -21.49 5.08 -1.68
CA ARG A 144 -21.33 3.64 -1.33
C ARG A 144 -22.34 2.77 -2.07
N LEU A 145 -23.60 3.17 -2.08
CA LEU A 145 -24.65 2.43 -2.80
C LEU A 145 -24.36 2.35 -4.30
N ALA A 146 -23.97 3.47 -4.91
CA ALA A 146 -23.60 3.50 -6.33
C ALA A 146 -22.37 2.61 -6.63
N ILE A 147 -21.33 2.69 -5.80
CA ILE A 147 -20.15 1.82 -5.92
C ILE A 147 -20.56 0.36 -5.76
N GLY A 148 -21.37 0.02 -4.78
CA GLY A 148 -21.84 -1.35 -4.54
C GLY A 148 -22.67 -1.89 -5.71
N ALA A 149 -23.56 -1.08 -6.29
CA ALA A 149 -24.36 -1.45 -7.46
C ALA A 149 -23.50 -1.79 -8.69
N VAL A 150 -22.36 -1.10 -8.87
CA VAL A 150 -21.41 -1.37 -9.96
C VAL A 150 -20.47 -2.54 -9.63
N LEU A 151 -19.91 -2.57 -8.42
CA LEU A 151 -18.91 -3.57 -8.06
C LEU A 151 -19.49 -4.97 -7.88
N ARG A 152 -20.67 -5.09 -7.25
CA ARG A 152 -21.27 -6.39 -6.93
C ARG A 152 -21.40 -7.30 -8.16
N PRO A 153 -22.04 -6.93 -9.27
CA PRO A 153 -22.16 -7.80 -10.44
C PRO A 153 -20.81 -8.05 -11.12
N LEU A 154 -19.85 -7.14 -11.01
CA LEU A 154 -18.54 -7.30 -11.62
C LEU A 154 -17.62 -8.22 -10.81
N VAL A 155 -17.73 -8.21 -9.48
CA VAL A 155 -16.89 -9.02 -8.58
C VAL A 155 -17.54 -10.38 -8.29
N ASP A 156 -18.88 -10.47 -8.16
CA ASP A 156 -19.59 -11.73 -7.89
C ASP A 156 -19.82 -12.54 -9.18
N ARG A 157 -18.77 -12.68 -9.98
CA ARG A 157 -18.75 -13.54 -11.17
C ARG A 157 -17.68 -14.63 -11.03
N ASP A 158 -17.82 -15.72 -11.77
CA ASP A 158 -16.82 -16.78 -11.75
C ASP A 158 -15.46 -16.28 -12.24
N GLY A 159 -14.40 -16.77 -11.60
CA GLY A 159 -13.04 -16.33 -11.86
C GLY A 159 -12.70 -14.93 -11.32
N SER A 160 -13.57 -14.28 -10.54
CA SER A 160 -13.29 -12.96 -9.95
C SER A 160 -13.27 -13.02 -8.42
N ILE A 161 -12.31 -12.34 -7.80
CA ILE A 161 -12.18 -12.23 -6.35
C ILE A 161 -11.76 -10.80 -5.95
N ALA A 162 -12.33 -10.29 -4.87
CA ALA A 162 -11.84 -9.09 -4.21
C ALA A 162 -10.67 -9.45 -3.28
N LEU A 163 -9.61 -8.67 -3.30
CA LEU A 163 -8.48 -8.80 -2.40
C LEU A 163 -8.43 -7.58 -1.48
N VAL A 164 -8.48 -7.80 -0.18
CA VAL A 164 -8.41 -6.76 0.85
C VAL A 164 -7.20 -6.96 1.75
N GLN A 165 -6.80 -5.90 2.45
CA GLN A 165 -5.59 -5.89 3.26
C GLN A 165 -5.86 -6.02 4.77
N ASN A 166 -7.09 -5.78 5.21
CA ASN A 166 -7.50 -5.84 6.61
C ASN A 166 -8.95 -6.32 6.76
N ALA A 167 -9.32 -6.71 7.97
CA ALA A 167 -10.63 -7.25 8.27
C ALA A 167 -11.77 -6.21 8.14
N GLU A 168 -11.48 -4.93 8.37
CA GLU A 168 -12.49 -3.86 8.28
C GLU A 168 -12.86 -3.58 6.83
N ASP A 169 -11.87 -3.56 5.91
CA ASP A 169 -12.14 -3.47 4.47
C ASP A 169 -12.94 -4.69 3.98
N MET A 170 -12.66 -5.89 4.52
CA MET A 170 -13.48 -7.08 4.23
C MET A 170 -14.93 -6.87 4.67
N ALA A 171 -15.16 -6.41 5.91
CA ALA A 171 -16.50 -6.14 6.41
C ALA A 171 -17.22 -5.05 5.58
N ALA A 172 -16.50 -4.03 5.13
CA ALA A 172 -17.03 -2.99 4.27
C ALA A 172 -17.47 -3.53 2.90
N LEU A 173 -16.70 -4.42 2.27
CA LEU A 173 -17.11 -5.07 1.01
C LEU A 173 -18.32 -5.99 1.20
N ILE A 174 -18.38 -6.73 2.32
CA ILE A 174 -19.55 -7.54 2.66
C ILE A 174 -20.80 -6.65 2.81
N SER A 175 -20.67 -5.48 3.44
CA SER A 175 -21.79 -4.54 3.59
C SER A 175 -22.29 -3.96 2.26
N LEU A 176 -21.46 -3.96 1.21
CA LEU A 176 -21.84 -3.64 -0.16
C LEU A 176 -22.56 -4.81 -0.89
N GLY A 177 -22.71 -5.96 -0.23
CA GLY A 177 -23.32 -7.15 -0.79
C GLY A 177 -22.38 -8.04 -1.60
N ILE A 178 -21.05 -7.86 -1.48
CA ILE A 178 -20.08 -8.80 -2.06
C ILE A 178 -20.00 -10.03 -1.15
N PRO A 179 -20.28 -11.25 -1.66
CA PRO A 179 -20.26 -12.45 -0.84
C PRO A 179 -18.87 -12.74 -0.25
N LYS A 180 -18.81 -13.17 1.01
CA LYS A 180 -17.54 -13.49 1.69
C LYS A 180 -16.66 -14.47 0.91
N ARG A 181 -17.26 -15.45 0.21
CA ARG A 181 -16.54 -16.40 -0.67
C ARG A 181 -15.79 -15.74 -1.83
N ARG A 182 -16.16 -14.50 -2.19
CA ARG A 182 -15.54 -13.69 -3.23
C ARG A 182 -14.53 -12.67 -2.67
N ILE A 183 -14.14 -12.82 -1.42
CA ILE A 183 -13.18 -11.92 -0.76
C ILE A 183 -12.03 -12.74 -0.20
N ALA A 184 -10.80 -12.38 -0.58
CA ALA A 184 -9.57 -12.87 0.04
C ALA A 184 -8.92 -11.76 0.86
N LEU A 185 -8.26 -12.11 1.95
CA LEU A 185 -7.49 -11.20 2.77
C LEU A 185 -6.01 -11.58 2.68
N ILE A 186 -5.17 -10.65 2.21
CA ILE A 186 -3.71 -10.75 2.26
C ILE A 186 -3.19 -9.41 2.79
N PRO A 187 -2.39 -9.41 3.87
CA PRO A 187 -1.98 -8.18 4.55
C PRO A 187 -0.99 -7.35 3.72
N GLY A 188 -1.49 -6.40 2.94
CA GLY A 188 -0.69 -5.38 2.25
C GLY A 188 0.22 -5.89 1.15
N SER A 189 1.31 -5.14 0.95
CA SER A 189 2.39 -5.46 0.00
C SER A 189 3.56 -6.21 0.63
N GLY A 190 3.54 -6.34 1.95
CA GLY A 190 4.67 -6.82 2.71
C GLY A 190 5.81 -5.82 2.86
N VAL A 191 6.77 -6.18 3.69
CA VAL A 191 8.03 -5.46 3.91
C VAL A 191 9.20 -6.43 3.78
N ASP A 192 10.29 -5.97 3.17
CA ASP A 192 11.52 -6.75 3.09
C ASP A 192 12.24 -6.74 4.45
N VAL A 193 12.01 -7.80 5.24
CA VAL A 193 12.58 -7.94 6.59
C VAL A 193 14.09 -8.19 6.58
N ASN A 194 14.68 -8.48 5.43
CA ASN A 194 16.14 -8.63 5.29
C ASN A 194 16.80 -7.28 4.98
N ARG A 195 16.10 -6.38 4.28
CA ARG A 195 16.56 -5.01 4.05
C ARG A 195 16.31 -4.12 5.27
N PHE A 196 15.15 -4.23 5.89
CA PHE A 196 14.78 -3.50 7.10
C PHE A 196 15.08 -4.36 8.31
N THR A 197 16.26 -4.13 8.91
CA THR A 197 16.75 -4.93 10.05
C THR A 197 16.80 -4.11 11.32
N PRO A 198 16.58 -4.71 12.50
CA PRO A 198 16.73 -4.03 13.76
C PRO A 198 18.16 -3.50 13.94
N LEU A 199 18.25 -2.26 14.37
CA LEU A 199 19.50 -1.63 14.80
C LEU A 199 19.32 -1.10 16.22
N PRO A 200 20.37 -1.06 17.04
CA PRO A 200 20.33 -0.41 18.36
C PRO A 200 19.80 1.00 18.28
N GLU A 201 19.10 1.43 19.31
CA GLU A 201 18.71 2.84 19.42
C GLU A 201 19.95 3.73 19.45
N GLN A 202 19.85 4.89 18.79
CA GLN A 202 20.92 5.88 18.83
C GLN A 202 20.99 6.53 20.21
N PRO A 203 22.14 7.11 20.60
CA PRO A 203 22.21 7.95 21.80
C PRO A 203 21.22 9.12 21.73
N PRO A 204 20.77 9.66 22.88
CA PRO A 204 19.94 10.86 22.94
C PRO A 204 20.52 12.01 22.11
N PRO A 205 19.68 12.96 21.63
CA PRO A 205 18.27 13.14 21.98
C PRO A 205 17.34 12.17 21.25
N LEU A 206 16.23 11.83 21.91
CA LEU A 206 15.19 10.98 21.34
C LEU A 206 14.68 11.56 20.01
N THR A 207 14.52 10.70 19.02
CA THR A 207 14.14 11.12 17.67
C THR A 207 12.88 10.38 17.22
N PHE A 208 11.83 11.15 16.89
CA PHE A 208 10.64 10.66 16.22
C PHE A 208 10.83 10.70 14.71
N GLY A 209 10.34 9.70 13.99
CA GLY A 209 10.40 9.62 12.54
C GLY A 209 9.01 9.53 11.90
N PHE A 210 8.78 10.30 10.86
CA PHE A 210 7.61 10.21 9.98
C PHE A 210 8.07 9.95 8.54
N VAL A 211 7.45 8.98 7.87
CA VAL A 211 7.68 8.69 6.45
C VAL A 211 6.33 8.62 5.74
N GLY A 212 6.13 9.51 4.77
CA GLY A 212 4.89 9.53 3.99
C GLY A 212 4.75 10.80 3.16
N ARG A 213 3.81 10.81 2.21
CA ARG A 213 3.46 12.03 1.48
C ARG A 213 2.94 13.10 2.45
N LEU A 214 3.29 14.36 2.21
CA LEU A 214 2.88 15.47 3.06
C LEU A 214 1.44 15.91 2.73
N LEU A 215 0.47 15.07 3.11
CA LEU A 215 -0.96 15.29 2.88
C LEU A 215 -1.71 15.43 4.21
N ASP A 216 -2.82 16.16 4.22
CA ASP A 216 -3.72 16.24 5.36
C ASP A 216 -4.21 14.87 5.82
N ASP A 217 -4.50 13.96 4.88
CA ASP A 217 -4.88 12.58 5.18
C ASP A 217 -3.78 11.80 5.92
N LYS A 218 -2.52 12.21 5.81
CA LYS A 218 -1.38 11.63 6.55
C LYS A 218 -1.13 12.27 7.91
N GLY A 219 -1.87 13.35 8.22
CA GLY A 219 -1.87 13.98 9.54
C GLY A 219 -0.58 14.69 9.91
N VAL A 220 0.27 15.06 8.93
CA VAL A 220 1.59 15.64 9.22
C VAL A 220 1.50 16.96 10.00
N ARG A 221 0.43 17.77 9.77
CA ARG A 221 0.18 18.99 10.56
C ARG A 221 -0.15 18.66 12.01
N THR A 222 -0.95 17.62 12.26
CA THR A 222 -1.23 17.13 13.62
C THR A 222 0.06 16.66 14.32
N LEU A 223 0.98 16.03 13.57
CA LEU A 223 2.29 15.64 14.10
C LEU A 223 3.13 16.83 14.51
N VAL A 224 3.24 17.84 13.65
CA VAL A 224 4.01 19.05 13.93
C VAL A 224 3.42 19.79 15.14
N GLU A 225 2.11 19.90 15.23
CA GLU A 225 1.41 20.49 16.38
C GLU A 225 1.70 19.71 17.68
N ALA A 226 1.57 18.38 17.65
CA ALA A 226 1.88 17.52 18.80
C ALA A 226 3.35 17.67 19.24
N PHE A 227 4.26 17.74 18.29
CA PHE A 227 5.69 17.94 18.58
C PHE A 227 5.97 19.30 19.22
N ARG A 228 5.29 20.37 18.77
CA ARG A 228 5.37 21.70 19.41
C ARG A 228 4.90 21.64 20.87
N LEU A 229 3.79 20.95 21.14
CA LEU A 229 3.30 20.73 22.51
C LEU A 229 4.32 19.98 23.36
N LEU A 230 4.94 18.93 22.83
CA LEU A 230 5.98 18.18 23.53
C LEU A 230 7.20 19.07 23.84
N ARG A 231 7.67 19.86 22.86
CA ARG A 231 8.77 20.83 23.06
C ARG A 231 8.41 21.89 24.10
N GLY A 232 7.18 22.39 24.08
CA GLY A 232 6.68 23.36 25.06
C GLY A 232 6.68 22.84 26.51
N ARG A 233 6.74 21.52 26.71
CA ARG A 233 6.89 20.85 28.03
C ARG A 233 8.34 20.63 28.42
N GLY A 234 9.32 21.16 27.65
CA GLY A 234 10.74 21.09 27.98
C GLY A 234 11.48 19.88 27.36
N SER A 235 10.84 19.06 26.51
CA SER A 235 11.51 17.95 25.82
C SER A 235 12.59 18.45 24.85
N ASP A 236 13.75 17.78 24.81
CA ASP A 236 14.84 18.03 23.84
C ASP A 236 14.75 17.16 22.58
N ALA A 237 13.68 16.39 22.47
CA ALA A 237 13.44 15.46 21.36
C ALA A 237 13.56 16.11 19.98
N ARG A 238 13.80 15.27 18.96
CA ARG A 238 13.88 15.64 17.55
C ARG A 238 12.76 14.98 16.75
N LEU A 239 12.39 15.61 15.64
CA LEU A 239 11.41 15.09 14.68
C LEU A 239 12.02 15.11 13.27
N LEU A 240 12.11 13.94 12.65
CA LEU A 240 12.48 13.76 11.25
C LEU A 240 11.23 13.55 10.41
N ILE A 241 11.01 14.39 9.41
CA ILE A 241 9.86 14.28 8.49
C ILE A 241 10.42 13.97 7.10
N ALA A 242 10.16 12.76 6.59
CA ALA A 242 10.51 12.35 5.23
C ALA A 242 9.27 12.25 4.35
N GLY A 243 9.34 12.86 3.19
CA GLY A 243 8.29 12.89 2.18
C GLY A 243 8.21 14.25 1.50
N THR A 244 7.48 14.27 0.38
CA THR A 244 7.30 15.47 -0.42
C THR A 244 5.83 15.89 -0.47
N PRO A 245 5.56 17.19 -0.65
CA PRO A 245 4.26 17.66 -1.10
C PRO A 245 3.84 16.98 -2.41
N ASP A 246 2.53 16.91 -2.65
CA ASP A 246 1.92 16.45 -3.90
C ASP A 246 1.11 17.61 -4.50
N PRO A 247 1.71 18.47 -5.35
CA PRO A 247 1.04 19.67 -5.87
C PRO A 247 -0.25 19.40 -6.64
N ALA A 248 -0.42 18.17 -7.13
CA ALA A 248 -1.65 17.76 -7.81
C ALA A 248 -2.80 17.43 -6.84
N ASN A 249 -2.52 17.38 -5.53
CA ASN A 249 -3.50 17.10 -4.50
C ASN A 249 -3.82 18.37 -3.68
N PRO A 250 -5.06 18.88 -3.71
CA PRO A 250 -5.43 20.10 -2.97
C PRO A 250 -5.30 19.97 -1.44
N ALA A 251 -5.25 18.75 -0.92
CA ALA A 251 -5.02 18.48 0.51
C ALA A 251 -3.52 18.31 0.85
N SER A 252 -2.61 18.72 -0.03
CA SER A 252 -1.18 18.68 0.24
C SER A 252 -0.73 19.86 1.09
N VAL A 253 0.24 19.59 1.94
CA VAL A 253 1.10 20.64 2.51
C VAL A 253 1.83 21.34 1.36
N THR A 254 2.02 22.65 1.46
CA THR A 254 2.85 23.38 0.49
C THR A 254 4.33 23.19 0.79
N GLU A 255 5.18 23.36 -0.21
CA GLU A 255 6.63 23.30 -0.01
C GLU A 255 7.12 24.41 0.94
N VAL A 256 6.53 25.61 0.83
CA VAL A 256 6.82 26.74 1.71
C VAL A 256 6.51 26.40 3.17
N GLU A 257 5.36 25.74 3.41
CA GLU A 257 4.99 25.28 4.76
C GLU A 257 5.99 24.23 5.27
N ALA A 258 6.32 23.22 4.46
CA ALA A 258 7.28 22.18 4.84
C ALA A 258 8.68 22.77 5.13
N GLN A 259 9.14 23.73 4.33
CA GLN A 259 10.40 24.44 4.58
C GLN A 259 10.36 25.27 5.85
N SER A 260 9.22 25.83 6.22
CA SER A 260 9.08 26.61 7.46
C SER A 260 9.35 25.77 8.72
N TRP A 261 9.07 24.47 8.70
CA TRP A 261 9.33 23.57 9.81
C TRP A 261 10.83 23.43 10.13
N ASN A 262 11.72 23.54 9.13
CA ASN A 262 13.17 23.54 9.38
C ASN A 262 13.68 24.74 10.19
N LYS A 263 12.84 25.78 10.37
CA LYS A 263 13.16 26.93 11.22
C LYS A 263 12.77 26.69 12.68
N GLU A 264 12.03 25.60 12.94
CA GLU A 264 11.55 25.26 14.28
C GLU A 264 12.56 24.36 15.00
N PRO A 265 12.87 24.64 16.29
CA PRO A 265 13.83 23.85 17.04
C PRO A 265 13.43 22.37 17.11
N GLY A 266 14.35 21.50 16.69
CA GLY A 266 14.17 20.04 16.77
C GLY A 266 13.43 19.41 15.60
N ILE A 267 12.86 20.16 14.65
CA ILE A 267 12.22 19.61 13.45
C ILE A 267 13.20 19.64 12.27
N THR A 268 13.24 18.56 11.51
CA THR A 268 13.99 18.48 10.26
C THR A 268 13.12 17.83 9.18
N TRP A 269 12.76 18.59 8.17
CA TRP A 269 12.16 18.07 6.95
C TRP A 269 13.25 17.67 5.97
N LEU A 270 13.24 16.41 5.55
CA LEU A 270 14.27 15.77 4.74
C LEU A 270 13.93 15.74 3.24
N GLY A 271 12.71 16.17 2.86
CA GLY A 271 12.25 15.97 1.49
C GLY A 271 12.06 14.50 1.14
N HIS A 272 12.31 14.15 -0.13
CA HIS A 272 12.29 12.75 -0.56
C HIS A 272 13.51 11.99 -0.02
N VAL A 273 13.27 10.85 0.61
CA VAL A 273 14.34 9.99 1.14
C VAL A 273 14.32 8.65 0.41
N GLY A 274 15.39 8.31 -0.28
CA GLY A 274 15.58 7.02 -0.95
C GLY A 274 15.95 5.88 0.01
N ASP A 275 16.73 6.21 1.05
CA ASP A 275 17.12 5.28 2.10
C ASP A 275 16.23 5.42 3.35
N VAL A 276 15.06 4.79 3.29
CA VAL A 276 14.11 4.77 4.41
C VAL A 276 14.63 3.92 5.57
N ALA A 277 15.43 2.88 5.30
CA ALA A 277 16.04 2.08 6.35
C ALA A 277 17.02 2.91 7.19
N GLY A 278 17.85 3.75 6.54
CA GLY A 278 18.73 4.70 7.22
C GLY A 278 17.99 5.75 8.03
N LEU A 279 16.77 6.13 7.63
CA LEU A 279 15.92 7.01 8.45
C LEU A 279 15.47 6.27 9.72
N TRP A 280 14.96 5.05 9.59
CA TRP A 280 14.52 4.25 10.74
C TRP A 280 15.70 3.90 11.68
N ALA A 281 16.92 3.77 11.15
CA ALA A 281 18.12 3.61 11.96
C ALA A 281 18.39 4.83 12.88
N ARG A 282 18.00 6.04 12.46
CA ARG A 282 18.14 7.29 13.20
C ARG A 282 16.96 7.59 14.12
N ALA A 283 15.79 7.02 13.86
CA ALA A 283 14.58 7.22 14.64
C ALA A 283 14.49 6.21 15.79
N HIS A 284 13.99 6.64 16.94
CA HIS A 284 13.65 5.79 18.08
C HIS A 284 12.20 5.32 18.02
N VAL A 285 11.32 6.20 17.55
CA VAL A 285 9.86 5.94 17.49
C VAL A 285 9.34 6.38 16.11
N ALA A 286 8.60 5.50 15.47
CA ALA A 286 7.88 5.84 14.24
C ALA A 286 6.52 6.44 14.58
N VAL A 287 6.13 7.53 13.90
CA VAL A 287 4.84 8.19 14.12
C VAL A 287 4.09 8.32 12.81
N LEU A 288 2.83 7.83 12.79
CA LEU A 288 1.95 7.96 11.63
C LEU A 288 0.53 8.39 12.06
N PRO A 289 0.23 9.69 12.07
CA PRO A 289 -1.04 10.24 12.51
C PRO A 289 -2.11 10.28 11.40
N SER A 290 -2.12 9.30 10.51
CA SER A 290 -2.99 9.29 9.34
C SER A 290 -4.48 9.22 9.73
N ARG A 291 -5.33 9.92 8.96
CA ARG A 291 -6.78 9.83 9.07
C ARG A 291 -7.35 8.53 8.51
N ARG A 292 -6.60 7.88 7.63
CA ARG A 292 -6.97 6.58 7.03
C ARG A 292 -5.77 5.90 6.40
N GLU A 293 -5.75 4.57 6.50
CA GLU A 293 -4.76 3.70 5.87
C GLU A 293 -5.43 2.39 5.44
N GLY A 294 -4.93 1.81 4.35
CA GLY A 294 -5.24 0.43 4.00
C GLY A 294 -4.37 -0.53 4.81
N LEU A 295 -3.07 -0.47 4.60
CA LEU A 295 -2.01 -1.03 5.44
C LEU A 295 -0.74 -0.21 5.20
N PRO A 296 -0.28 0.59 6.19
CA PRO A 296 0.79 1.58 5.97
C PRO A 296 2.16 0.93 5.87
N LEU A 297 2.78 1.05 4.69
CA LEU A 297 4.11 0.49 4.43
C LEU A 297 5.17 1.07 5.40
N SER A 298 5.11 2.36 5.67
CA SER A 298 6.07 3.02 6.58
C SER A 298 6.05 2.46 8.00
N LEU A 299 4.88 2.06 8.52
CA LEU A 299 4.80 1.39 9.83
C LEU A 299 5.32 -0.05 9.76
N MET A 300 5.07 -0.77 8.65
CA MET A 300 5.67 -2.10 8.47
C MET A 300 7.19 -2.05 8.39
N GLU A 301 7.75 -1.04 7.70
CA GLU A 301 9.19 -0.78 7.62
C GLU A 301 9.78 -0.45 9.00
N ALA A 302 9.12 0.43 9.75
CA ALA A 302 9.53 0.76 11.12
C ALA A 302 9.46 -0.46 12.05
N ALA A 303 8.39 -1.25 11.96
CA ALA A 303 8.24 -2.51 12.70
C ALA A 303 9.36 -3.50 12.35
N ALA A 304 9.69 -3.66 11.06
CA ALA A 304 10.80 -4.51 10.61
C ALA A 304 12.15 -4.02 11.14
N CYS A 305 12.35 -2.70 11.30
CA CYS A 305 13.51 -2.12 11.96
C CYS A 305 13.48 -2.19 13.50
N GLY A 306 12.47 -2.85 14.08
CA GLY A 306 12.35 -2.99 15.53
C GLY A 306 12.06 -1.67 16.25
N ARG A 307 11.36 -0.72 15.61
CA ARG A 307 10.99 0.56 16.22
C ARG A 307 9.62 0.50 16.88
N ALA A 308 9.52 1.06 18.08
CA ALA A 308 8.23 1.34 18.70
C ALA A 308 7.43 2.32 17.83
N MET A 309 6.12 2.24 17.85
CA MET A 309 5.29 3.01 16.94
C MET A 309 4.20 3.80 17.68
N ILE A 310 3.84 4.96 17.14
CA ILE A 310 2.63 5.71 17.53
C ILE A 310 1.81 5.94 16.26
N ALA A 311 0.53 5.56 16.27
CA ALA A 311 -0.34 5.77 15.13
C ALA A 311 -1.76 6.15 15.54
N SER A 312 -2.47 6.81 14.63
CA SER A 312 -3.90 7.05 14.80
C SER A 312 -4.67 5.72 14.89
N ASP A 313 -5.78 5.74 15.63
CA ASP A 313 -6.67 4.59 15.78
C ASP A 313 -7.58 4.43 14.54
N VAL A 314 -6.98 4.01 13.41
CA VAL A 314 -7.67 3.76 12.13
C VAL A 314 -7.37 2.34 11.62
N PRO A 315 -8.22 1.78 10.73
CA PRO A 315 -8.18 0.37 10.32
C PRO A 315 -6.78 -0.18 10.02
N GLY A 316 -6.13 0.34 9.01
CA GLY A 316 -4.81 -0.17 8.59
C GLY A 316 -3.71 0.05 9.62
N CYS A 317 -3.78 1.11 10.43
CA CYS A 317 -2.83 1.35 11.52
C CYS A 317 -3.00 0.31 12.64
N ARG A 318 -4.25 -0.11 12.94
CA ARG A 318 -4.55 -1.14 13.95
C ARG A 318 -3.91 -2.48 13.64
N GLU A 319 -3.70 -2.80 12.36
CA GLU A 319 -3.09 -4.06 11.95
C GLU A 319 -1.59 -4.14 12.30
N VAL A 320 -0.90 -3.00 12.35
CA VAL A 320 0.56 -2.92 12.61
C VAL A 320 0.84 -2.44 14.04
N VAL A 321 0.06 -1.45 14.51
CA VAL A 321 0.18 -0.91 15.87
C VAL A 321 -0.85 -1.56 16.78
N ILE A 322 -0.48 -2.67 17.36
CA ILE A 322 -1.25 -3.33 18.41
C ILE A 322 -1.01 -2.54 19.70
N HIS A 323 -2.08 -1.88 20.19
CA HIS A 323 -2.00 -0.98 21.34
C HIS A 323 -1.41 -1.67 22.57
N GLU A 324 -0.45 -1.02 23.22
CA GLU A 324 0.30 -1.53 24.39
C GLU A 324 1.14 -2.81 24.13
N GLN A 325 1.30 -3.21 22.85
CA GLN A 325 2.12 -4.36 22.47
C GLN A 325 3.23 -3.99 21.49
N THR A 326 2.90 -3.37 20.36
CA THR A 326 3.88 -2.92 19.35
C THR A 326 4.00 -1.41 19.30
N GLY A 327 3.18 -0.68 20.06
CA GLY A 327 3.16 0.77 20.12
C GLY A 327 1.90 1.32 20.78
N LEU A 328 1.68 2.62 20.59
CA LEU A 328 0.53 3.34 21.13
C LEU A 328 -0.39 3.83 20.01
N ARG A 329 -1.70 3.73 20.24
CA ARG A 329 -2.71 4.35 19.37
C ARG A 329 -3.33 5.54 20.05
N PHE A 330 -3.71 6.54 19.26
CA PHE A 330 -4.37 7.75 19.72
C PHE A 330 -5.54 8.12 18.79
N PRO A 331 -6.52 8.93 19.26
CA PRO A 331 -7.65 9.37 18.44
C PRO A 331 -7.20 10.25 17.26
N VAL A 332 -7.81 10.06 16.09
CA VAL A 332 -7.53 10.84 14.87
C VAL A 332 -7.66 12.34 15.14
N ASP A 333 -6.78 13.14 14.53
CA ASP A 333 -6.74 14.61 14.63
C ASP A 333 -6.63 15.17 16.06
N ASN A 334 -6.05 14.40 16.99
CA ASN A 334 -5.90 14.79 18.39
C ASN A 334 -4.41 15.02 18.72
N ALA A 335 -3.90 16.22 18.45
CA ALA A 335 -2.50 16.59 18.72
C ALA A 335 -2.13 16.50 20.23
N PRO A 336 -2.98 16.89 21.19
CA PRO A 336 -2.69 16.69 22.60
C PRO A 336 -2.51 15.22 23.00
N ALA A 337 -3.36 14.30 22.49
CA ALA A 337 -3.24 12.88 22.75
C ALA A 337 -1.99 12.27 22.09
N LEU A 338 -1.64 12.73 20.89
CA LEU A 338 -0.40 12.35 20.23
C LEU A 338 0.82 12.83 21.03
N ALA A 339 0.83 14.09 21.49
CA ALA A 339 1.92 14.63 22.33
C ALA A 339 2.10 13.82 23.62
N ALA A 340 1.01 13.42 24.29
CA ALA A 340 1.08 12.57 25.48
C ALA A 340 1.65 11.18 25.17
N ALA A 341 1.28 10.57 24.03
CA ALA A 341 1.85 9.30 23.59
C ALA A 341 3.34 9.42 23.24
N MET A 342 3.75 10.55 22.64
CA MET A 342 5.16 10.85 22.34
C MET A 342 5.96 11.01 23.64
N GLU A 343 5.47 11.79 24.61
CA GLU A 343 6.07 11.97 25.92
C GLU A 343 6.25 10.64 26.66
N ARG A 344 5.20 9.82 26.70
CA ARG A 344 5.25 8.50 27.34
C ARG A 344 6.34 7.60 26.76
N LEU A 345 6.52 7.57 25.43
CA LEU A 345 7.59 6.78 24.81
C LEU A 345 8.95 7.48 24.92
N ALA A 346 9.01 8.80 25.06
CA ALA A 346 10.26 9.51 25.29
C ALA A 346 10.88 9.12 26.65
N ASP A 347 10.05 9.02 27.66
CA ASP A 347 10.47 8.80 29.05
C ASP A 347 10.68 7.32 29.42
N ALA A 348 10.31 6.38 28.51
CA ALA A 348 10.29 4.94 28.83
C ALA A 348 11.11 4.09 27.82
N PRO A 349 12.47 4.07 27.92
CA PRO A 349 13.31 3.30 27.00
C PRO A 349 13.00 1.81 27.00
N ASP A 350 12.74 1.21 28.16
CA ASP A 350 12.38 -0.22 28.27
C ASP A 350 11.06 -0.53 27.55
N LEU A 351 10.11 0.40 27.58
CA LEU A 351 8.85 0.28 26.86
C LEU A 351 9.06 0.32 25.36
N ARG A 352 9.92 1.25 24.88
CA ARG A 352 10.30 1.30 23.46
C ARG A 352 10.97 0.03 23.00
N ALA A 353 11.93 -0.50 23.75
CA ALA A 353 12.63 -1.74 23.44
C ALA A 353 11.65 -2.93 23.35
N ARG A 354 10.74 -3.05 24.33
CA ARG A 354 9.71 -4.11 24.35
C ARG A 354 8.76 -4.00 23.16
N TYR A 355 8.26 -2.81 22.84
CA TYR A 355 7.36 -2.59 21.70
C TYR A 355 8.08 -2.81 20.37
N GLY A 356 9.32 -2.36 20.24
CA GLY A 356 10.13 -2.57 19.05
C GLY A 356 10.38 -4.05 18.76
N ALA A 357 10.73 -4.83 19.78
CA ALA A 357 10.93 -6.27 19.66
C ALA A 357 9.63 -7.00 19.21
N ALA A 358 8.49 -6.65 19.83
CA ALA A 358 7.20 -7.20 19.44
C ALA A 358 6.77 -6.77 18.03
N ALA A 359 7.06 -5.53 17.63
CA ALA A 359 6.82 -5.02 16.29
C ALA A 359 7.62 -5.79 15.24
N ARG A 360 8.91 -6.05 15.49
CA ARG A 360 9.76 -6.87 14.61
C ARG A 360 9.20 -8.26 14.43
N GLN A 361 8.83 -8.92 15.51
CA GLN A 361 8.24 -10.26 15.46
C GLN A 361 6.94 -10.27 14.64
N LEU A 362 6.08 -9.27 14.81
CA LEU A 362 4.86 -9.12 14.02
C LEU A 362 5.17 -8.93 12.54
N ALA A 363 6.18 -8.11 12.19
CA ALA A 363 6.59 -7.88 10.81
C ALA A 363 7.09 -9.17 10.14
N GLU A 364 7.90 -9.96 10.82
CA GLU A 364 8.40 -11.25 10.32
C GLU A 364 7.28 -12.28 10.13
N GLN A 365 6.36 -12.38 11.08
CA GLN A 365 5.32 -13.41 11.09
C GLN A 365 4.14 -13.09 10.16
N LYS A 366 3.82 -11.81 9.96
CA LYS A 366 2.59 -11.40 9.27
C LYS A 366 2.84 -10.57 8.02
N PHE A 367 3.92 -9.79 7.97
CA PHE A 367 4.12 -8.78 6.94
C PHE A 367 5.38 -8.98 6.08
N ALA A 368 6.15 -10.05 6.28
CA ALA A 368 7.31 -10.32 5.44
C ALA A 368 6.91 -10.43 3.96
N SER A 369 7.60 -9.71 3.07
CA SER A 369 7.28 -9.67 1.63
C SER A 369 7.27 -11.04 0.98
N ASP A 370 8.16 -11.96 1.42
CA ASP A 370 8.19 -13.33 0.91
C ASP A 370 6.94 -14.13 1.31
N LEU A 371 6.43 -13.91 2.53
CA LEU A 371 5.17 -14.54 2.97
C LEU A 371 4.00 -14.02 2.14
N ILE A 372 3.90 -12.70 1.97
CA ILE A 372 2.85 -12.06 1.18
C ILE A 372 2.93 -12.49 -0.29
N GLY A 373 4.14 -12.58 -0.85
CA GLY A 373 4.38 -13.09 -2.20
C GLY A 373 3.87 -14.51 -2.38
N ARG A 374 4.23 -15.43 -1.46
CA ARG A 374 3.73 -16.82 -1.49
C ARG A 374 2.20 -16.91 -1.39
N GLN A 375 1.58 -16.19 -0.47
CA GLN A 375 0.11 -16.15 -0.34
C GLN A 375 -0.57 -15.63 -1.61
N THR A 376 0.03 -14.63 -2.26
CA THR A 376 -0.49 -14.07 -3.51
C THR A 376 -0.39 -15.07 -4.67
N VAL A 377 0.75 -15.75 -4.81
CA VAL A 377 0.95 -16.80 -5.82
C VAL A 377 0.01 -17.98 -5.59
N GLU A 378 -0.17 -18.40 -4.35
CA GLU A 378 -1.12 -19.46 -3.99
C GLU A 378 -2.56 -19.08 -4.36
N LEU A 379 -2.96 -17.83 -4.10
CA LEU A 379 -4.24 -17.31 -4.53
C LEU A 379 -4.42 -17.41 -6.06
N TYR A 380 -3.41 -17.01 -6.85
CA TYR A 380 -3.46 -17.14 -8.31
C TYR A 380 -3.60 -18.59 -8.75
N ARG A 381 -2.79 -19.50 -8.22
CA ARG A 381 -2.83 -20.93 -8.56
C ARG A 381 -4.17 -21.57 -8.23
N ARG A 382 -4.72 -21.26 -7.04
CA ARG A 382 -6.03 -21.75 -6.62
C ARG A 382 -7.15 -21.29 -7.57
N LEU A 383 -7.11 -20.03 -7.98
CA LEU A 383 -8.12 -19.48 -8.90
C LEU A 383 -7.99 -20.05 -10.31
N LEU A 384 -6.77 -20.29 -10.79
CA LEU A 384 -6.53 -20.95 -12.07
C LEU A 384 -7.00 -22.41 -12.06
N ALA A 385 -6.79 -23.14 -10.97
CA ALA A 385 -7.24 -24.52 -10.83
C ALA A 385 -8.77 -24.66 -10.72
N ALA A 386 -9.46 -23.61 -10.27
CA ALA A 386 -10.93 -23.58 -10.16
C ALA A 386 -11.64 -23.12 -11.46
N ARG A 387 -10.87 -22.81 -12.53
CA ARG A 387 -11.37 -22.36 -13.84
C ARG A 387 -11.67 -23.55 -14.75
#